data_def660c5d07c9a89fd4ce9ce4ee28498
#
_entry.id   def660c5d07c9a89fd4ce9ce4ee28498
#
_cell.length_a   1.000
_cell.length_b   1.000
_cell.length_c   1.000
_cell.angle_alpha   90.00
_cell.angle_beta   90.00
_cell.angle_gamma   90.00
#
_symmetry.space_group_name_H-M   'P 1'
#
loop_
_entity.id
_entity.type
_entity.pdbx_description
1 polymer ?
#
loop_
_entity_poly.entity_id
_entity_poly.type
_entity_poly.pdbx_seq_one_letter_code
_entity_poly.pdbx_strand_id
1 'polypeptide(L)'
;MVHFDKEFLQRLKDNINLVDLIGSYVKLQKKGRNYFASCPFHGPERTPSFSVSPEKGFYYCFGCHEAGNAIDFVMKMDHLDFVEAVEKLARYAHMEIPQQEITPEEKERAALSRKLLDTTELAGSYFHNCLTRTQMGRAGLDYFEKRHLSRETIDQFKLGFAPPDWHRLYQDFTVKKNIDGNILVKSGLCGYKNGHYYDMFRNRCMFPIWNLQGKIVAFGGRVMDDSKPKYLNSPETPIFNKRKLLFAIFQALPTIRKKRQAIMVEGYMDAISLHAHGVTNAVASLGTAFTIEQARLLKKYADEVVFSYDMDPAGQNATKRALEIAAPTGLKLRVVHLGEGKDPDEFVNLHGGEAYLEAVKQAEPAIDFLFHSLLKQYDSTTLDGQHNILNEMFSILLGQGDTFQFNSFIKKMARAMHMDEGMIRSEALVYSRKNHSRVYISQNVPSEAATIDNNPDKKRQKMLEAGLLNYCINYHSFPEGWEELDDYHFADDFHEKVADILRELSRKGISFSDGAIEENLAEEDISRFAELRMKEDEHGLVPKEEYIIPMKKIFLQEEYRMHTKRAQELMVTDPEKARDEQLLCIRLSREIMALGKA
;
A
#
# COMPACT_ATOMS: atom_id res chain seq x y z
N MET A 1 -12.16 7.74 -14.94
CA MET A 1 -12.33 7.79 -13.48
C MET A 1 -13.26 8.92 -13.18
N VAL A 2 -14.24 8.73 -12.33
CA VAL A 2 -15.04 9.85 -11.83
C VAL A 2 -14.10 10.69 -10.98
N HIS A 3 -13.87 11.93 -11.36
CA HIS A 3 -13.02 12.86 -10.61
C HIS A 3 -13.99 13.84 -9.92
N PHE A 4 -14.03 13.85 -8.61
CA PHE A 4 -14.81 14.83 -7.85
C PHE A 4 -13.96 16.08 -7.66
N ASP A 5 -14.54 17.25 -7.91
CA ASP A 5 -13.85 18.50 -7.62
C ASP A 5 -13.72 18.76 -6.10
N LYS A 6 -12.72 19.55 -5.73
CA LYS A 6 -12.43 19.83 -4.32
C LYS A 6 -13.58 20.51 -3.60
N GLU A 7 -14.31 21.37 -4.30
CA GLU A 7 -15.44 22.10 -3.75
C GLU A 7 -16.61 21.19 -3.41
N PHE A 8 -16.91 20.23 -4.29
CA PHE A 8 -17.93 19.21 -4.01
C PHE A 8 -17.54 18.32 -2.83
N LEU A 9 -16.29 17.85 -2.77
CA LEU A 9 -15.81 17.03 -1.68
C LEU A 9 -15.86 17.77 -0.34
N GLN A 10 -15.52 19.06 -0.34
CA GLN A 10 -15.63 19.89 0.87
C GLN A 10 -17.09 20.06 1.29
N ARG A 11 -17.98 20.43 0.37
CA ARG A 11 -19.42 20.53 0.65
C ARG A 11 -20.02 19.22 1.13
N LEU A 12 -19.56 18.08 0.60
CA LEU A 12 -19.99 16.77 1.05
C LEU A 12 -19.57 16.50 2.50
N LYS A 13 -18.32 16.80 2.85
CA LYS A 13 -17.81 16.69 4.23
C LYS A 13 -18.60 17.60 5.19
N ASP A 14 -18.87 18.83 4.80
CA ASP A 14 -19.57 19.82 5.61
C ASP A 14 -21.05 19.48 5.85
N ASN A 15 -21.69 18.79 4.90
CA ASN A 15 -23.09 18.35 5.02
C ASN A 15 -23.28 17.03 5.78
N ILE A 16 -22.20 16.34 6.14
CA ILE A 16 -22.27 15.07 6.87
C ILE A 16 -22.01 15.32 8.35
N ASN A 17 -23.01 15.01 9.20
CA ASN A 17 -22.77 14.91 10.63
C ASN A 17 -21.98 13.63 10.91
N LEU A 18 -20.69 13.82 11.20
CA LEU A 18 -19.76 12.71 11.45
C LEU A 18 -20.18 11.85 12.65
N VAL A 19 -20.78 12.45 13.68
CA VAL A 19 -21.24 11.72 14.88
C VAL A 19 -22.42 10.81 14.54
N ASP A 20 -23.37 11.30 13.75
CA ASP A 20 -24.54 10.52 13.33
C ASP A 20 -24.12 9.39 12.38
N LEU A 21 -23.23 9.71 11.44
CA LEU A 21 -22.67 8.70 10.51
C LEU A 21 -21.97 7.57 11.27
N ILE A 22 -20.99 7.91 12.11
CA ILE A 22 -20.24 6.91 12.88
C ILE A 22 -21.12 6.23 13.91
N GLY A 23 -22.08 6.96 14.51
CA GLY A 23 -23.06 6.42 15.43
C GLY A 23 -23.95 5.34 14.85
N SER A 24 -24.13 5.29 13.53
CA SER A 24 -24.83 4.22 12.84
C SER A 24 -24.05 2.89 12.79
N TYR A 25 -22.74 2.91 13.03
CA TYR A 25 -21.87 1.74 13.02
C TYR A 25 -21.46 1.31 14.44
N VAL A 26 -21.19 2.28 15.33
CA VAL A 26 -20.69 2.03 16.68
C VAL A 26 -21.42 2.90 17.72
N LYS A 27 -21.55 2.40 18.95
CA LYS A 27 -22.22 3.12 20.01
C LYS A 27 -21.27 4.20 20.58
N LEU A 28 -21.51 5.45 20.21
CA LEU A 28 -20.76 6.62 20.69
C LEU A 28 -21.23 7.10 22.07
N GLN A 29 -20.30 7.48 22.93
CA GLN A 29 -20.55 8.08 24.23
C GLN A 29 -19.92 9.48 24.26
N LYS A 30 -20.70 10.50 24.60
CA LYS A 30 -20.20 11.88 24.69
C LYS A 30 -19.33 12.05 25.94
N LYS A 31 -18.12 12.60 25.74
CA LYS A 31 -17.20 12.95 26.82
C LYS A 31 -16.54 14.30 26.51
N GLY A 32 -16.93 15.34 27.22
CA GLY A 32 -16.51 16.71 26.90
C GLY A 32 -17.07 17.19 25.55
N ARG A 33 -16.21 17.71 24.70
CA ARG A 33 -16.54 18.16 23.32
C ARG A 33 -16.54 17.02 22.31
N ASN A 34 -15.90 15.89 22.62
CA ASN A 34 -15.73 14.75 21.72
C ASN A 34 -16.63 13.58 22.09
N TYR A 35 -16.74 12.61 21.17
CA TYR A 35 -17.43 11.34 21.37
C TYR A 35 -16.43 10.20 21.34
N PHE A 36 -16.65 9.18 22.19
CA PHE A 36 -15.76 8.04 22.33
C PHE A 36 -16.50 6.72 22.14
N ALA A 37 -15.80 5.73 21.58
CA ALA A 37 -16.28 4.37 21.41
C ALA A 37 -15.12 3.36 21.48
N SER A 38 -15.44 2.07 21.60
CA SER A 38 -14.49 1.02 21.23
C SER A 38 -14.21 1.11 19.74
N CYS A 39 -12.94 0.97 19.35
CA CYS A 39 -12.53 1.14 17.97
C CYS A 39 -13.12 0.04 17.07
N PRO A 40 -13.77 0.39 15.95
CA PRO A 40 -14.31 -0.60 15.03
C PRO A 40 -13.23 -1.27 14.16
N PHE A 41 -12.00 -0.73 14.14
CA PHE A 41 -10.94 -1.19 13.24
C PHE A 41 -10.01 -2.23 13.87
N HIS A 42 -9.80 -2.23 15.20
CA HIS A 42 -8.90 -3.19 15.85
C HIS A 42 -9.57 -4.07 16.91
N GLY A 43 -10.88 -3.98 17.07
CA GLY A 43 -11.66 -4.89 17.92
C GLY A 43 -11.87 -4.43 19.36
N PRO A 44 -12.49 -5.28 20.21
CA PRO A 44 -12.95 -4.89 21.53
C PRO A 44 -11.80 -4.58 22.49
N GLU A 45 -11.95 -3.51 23.25
CA GLU A 45 -10.99 -3.00 24.23
C GLU A 45 -11.67 -2.65 25.56
N ARG A 46 -10.91 -2.63 26.65
CA ARG A 46 -11.44 -2.31 27.99
C ARG A 46 -11.75 -0.83 28.17
N THR A 47 -10.97 0.03 27.52
CA THR A 47 -11.12 1.49 27.57
C THR A 47 -11.33 2.01 26.16
N PRO A 48 -12.42 2.77 25.89
CA PRO A 48 -12.65 3.35 24.58
C PRO A 48 -11.48 4.22 24.10
N SER A 49 -10.86 3.85 23.00
CA SER A 49 -9.73 4.58 22.40
C SER A 49 -10.09 5.33 21.11
N PHE A 50 -11.28 5.10 20.58
CA PHE A 50 -11.74 5.74 19.35
C PHE A 50 -12.47 7.04 19.69
N SER A 51 -11.92 8.17 19.23
CA SER A 51 -12.43 9.51 19.45
C SER A 51 -12.99 10.12 18.17
N VAL A 52 -14.14 10.79 18.25
CA VAL A 52 -14.77 11.52 17.15
C VAL A 52 -14.97 12.97 17.57
N SER A 53 -14.39 13.90 16.82
CA SER A 53 -14.53 15.33 17.04
C SER A 53 -15.53 15.93 16.03
N PRO A 54 -16.74 16.32 16.46
CA PRO A 54 -17.72 16.91 15.56
C PRO A 54 -17.29 18.29 15.04
N GLU A 55 -16.61 19.08 15.86
CA GLU A 55 -16.13 20.42 15.50
C GLU A 55 -15.03 20.35 14.41
N LYS A 56 -14.16 19.34 14.50
CA LYS A 56 -13.05 19.15 13.56
C LYS A 56 -13.43 18.28 12.35
N GLY A 57 -14.63 17.67 12.36
CA GLY A 57 -15.08 16.77 11.27
C GLY A 57 -14.21 15.50 11.10
N PHE A 58 -13.63 14.99 12.19
CA PHE A 58 -12.54 14.05 12.16
C PHE A 58 -12.64 12.98 13.26
N TYR A 59 -12.14 11.76 12.99
CA TYR A 59 -11.99 10.70 14.00
C TYR A 59 -10.53 10.28 14.16
N TYR A 60 -10.19 9.83 15.35
CA TYR A 60 -8.86 9.29 15.67
C TYR A 60 -8.95 8.17 16.70
N CYS A 61 -8.22 7.09 16.51
CA CYS A 61 -8.08 5.99 17.46
C CYS A 61 -6.71 6.04 18.15
N PHE A 62 -6.68 6.23 19.45
CA PHE A 62 -5.44 6.24 20.26
C PHE A 62 -4.82 4.83 20.44
N GLY A 63 -5.55 3.76 20.08
CA GLY A 63 -5.06 2.38 20.17
C GLY A 63 -4.32 1.90 18.92
N CYS A 64 -4.93 2.07 17.74
CA CYS A 64 -4.34 1.64 16.47
C CYS A 64 -3.87 2.79 15.57
N HIS A 65 -3.99 4.04 16.03
CA HIS A 65 -3.63 5.27 15.30
C HIS A 65 -4.39 5.49 13.99
N GLU A 66 -5.53 4.83 13.84
CA GLU A 66 -6.39 4.98 12.67
C GLU A 66 -7.12 6.32 12.73
N ALA A 67 -7.10 7.07 11.64
CA ALA A 67 -7.59 8.43 11.59
C ALA A 67 -8.24 8.76 10.23
N GLY A 68 -9.13 9.75 10.21
CA GLY A 68 -9.71 10.24 8.96
C GLY A 68 -11.01 11.01 9.13
N ASN A 69 -11.57 11.40 7.99
CA ASN A 69 -12.86 12.07 7.87
C ASN A 69 -13.99 11.08 7.56
N ALA A 70 -15.17 11.58 7.20
CA ALA A 70 -16.35 10.76 6.86
C ALA A 70 -16.08 9.80 5.67
N ILE A 71 -15.32 10.25 4.66
CA ILE A 71 -15.02 9.45 3.47
C ILE A 71 -14.10 8.29 3.86
N ASP A 72 -13.01 8.59 4.60
CA ASP A 72 -12.06 7.59 5.07
C ASP A 72 -12.73 6.54 5.95
N PHE A 73 -13.64 6.98 6.83
CA PHE A 73 -14.40 6.09 7.70
C PHE A 73 -15.24 5.09 6.89
N VAL A 74 -16.02 5.57 5.92
CA VAL A 74 -16.90 4.72 5.10
C VAL A 74 -16.08 3.81 4.18
N MET A 75 -14.98 4.31 3.60
CA MET A 75 -14.05 3.48 2.81
C MET A 75 -13.57 2.26 3.61
N LYS A 76 -13.18 2.46 4.86
CA LYS A 76 -12.65 1.40 5.72
C LYS A 76 -13.72 0.48 6.29
N MET A 77 -14.82 1.04 6.79
CA MET A 77 -15.90 0.24 7.40
C MET A 77 -16.63 -0.65 6.38
N ASP A 78 -16.89 -0.12 5.19
CA ASP A 78 -17.63 -0.83 4.15
C ASP A 78 -16.72 -1.46 3.09
N HIS A 79 -15.40 -1.30 3.23
CA HIS A 79 -14.41 -1.77 2.25
C HIS A 79 -14.68 -1.25 0.83
N LEU A 80 -15.05 0.02 0.72
CA LEU A 80 -15.35 0.70 -0.52
C LEU A 80 -14.09 1.42 -1.05
N ASP A 81 -14.04 1.64 -2.37
CA ASP A 81 -13.07 2.58 -2.92
C ASP A 81 -13.56 4.04 -2.73
N PHE A 82 -12.68 5.00 -3.05
CA PHE A 82 -12.98 6.42 -2.85
C PHE A 82 -14.24 6.86 -3.61
N VAL A 83 -14.43 6.42 -4.86
CA VAL A 83 -15.60 6.78 -5.67
C VAL A 83 -16.87 6.19 -5.07
N GLU A 84 -16.84 4.91 -4.72
CA GLU A 84 -17.97 4.20 -4.10
C GLU A 84 -18.36 4.85 -2.75
N ALA A 85 -17.36 5.25 -1.94
CA ALA A 85 -17.59 5.91 -0.66
C ALA A 85 -18.20 7.30 -0.84
N VAL A 86 -17.69 8.11 -1.77
CA VAL A 86 -18.25 9.42 -2.10
C VAL A 86 -19.68 9.30 -2.63
N GLU A 87 -19.98 8.35 -3.51
CA GLU A 87 -21.33 8.09 -4.00
C GLU A 87 -22.29 7.66 -2.89
N LYS A 88 -21.82 6.82 -1.95
CA LYS A 88 -22.61 6.41 -0.79
C LYS A 88 -22.93 7.58 0.12
N LEU A 89 -21.91 8.40 0.41
CA LEU A 89 -22.06 9.57 1.26
C LEU A 89 -22.89 10.68 0.62
N ALA A 90 -22.78 10.89 -0.68
CA ALA A 90 -23.64 11.81 -1.41
C ALA A 90 -25.12 11.40 -1.33
N ARG A 91 -25.42 10.12 -1.46
CA ARG A 91 -26.78 9.58 -1.22
C ARG A 91 -27.23 9.76 0.22
N TYR A 92 -26.34 9.51 1.20
CA TYR A 92 -26.62 9.70 2.63
C TYR A 92 -26.92 11.17 2.95
N ALA A 93 -26.19 12.10 2.37
CA ALA A 93 -26.35 13.53 2.54
C ALA A 93 -27.44 14.16 1.62
N HIS A 94 -28.13 13.35 0.82
CA HIS A 94 -29.09 13.80 -0.20
C HIS A 94 -28.52 14.86 -1.16
N MET A 95 -27.23 14.75 -1.48
CA MET A 95 -26.54 15.64 -2.40
C MET A 95 -26.50 15.04 -3.81
N GLU A 96 -26.81 15.86 -4.80
CA GLU A 96 -26.58 15.47 -6.19
C GLU A 96 -25.09 15.55 -6.51
N ILE A 97 -24.58 14.47 -7.12
CA ILE A 97 -23.19 14.43 -7.59
C ILE A 97 -23.10 15.35 -8.83
N PRO A 98 -22.19 16.35 -8.82
CA PRO A 98 -22.02 17.23 -9.95
C PRO A 98 -21.74 16.43 -11.22
N GLN A 99 -22.54 16.64 -12.25
CA GLN A 99 -22.21 16.16 -13.58
C GLN A 99 -21.03 17.00 -14.08
N GLN A 100 -19.82 16.42 -14.04
CA GLN A 100 -18.66 17.10 -14.63
C GLN A 100 -18.92 17.41 -16.10
N GLU A 101 -18.54 18.58 -16.53
CA GLU A 101 -18.35 18.87 -17.95
C GLU A 101 -17.18 18.02 -18.46
N ILE A 102 -17.52 16.78 -18.86
CA ILE A 102 -16.56 15.84 -19.44
C ILE A 102 -16.09 16.46 -20.76
N THR A 103 -14.76 16.66 -20.87
CA THR A 103 -14.19 17.19 -22.11
C THR A 103 -14.58 16.31 -23.32
N PRO A 104 -14.62 16.84 -24.53
CA PRO A 104 -14.91 16.04 -25.73
C PRO A 104 -13.98 14.82 -25.83
N GLU A 105 -12.71 14.97 -25.46
CA GLU A 105 -11.71 13.90 -25.49
C GLU A 105 -12.01 12.82 -24.44
N GLU A 106 -12.43 13.19 -23.24
CA GLU A 106 -12.85 12.25 -22.20
C GLU A 106 -14.12 11.51 -22.58
N LYS A 107 -15.08 12.18 -23.23
CA LYS A 107 -16.29 11.55 -23.78
C LYS A 107 -15.93 10.51 -24.84
N GLU A 108 -15.02 10.86 -25.75
CA GLU A 108 -14.54 9.94 -26.79
C GLU A 108 -13.81 8.74 -26.19
N ARG A 109 -12.92 8.97 -25.21
CA ARG A 109 -12.22 7.92 -24.49
C ARG A 109 -13.17 6.99 -23.72
N ALA A 110 -14.17 7.54 -23.04
CA ALA A 110 -15.19 6.76 -22.34
C ALA A 110 -16.04 5.94 -23.30
N ALA A 111 -16.45 6.54 -24.44
CA ALA A 111 -17.20 5.86 -25.49
C ALA A 111 -16.38 4.71 -26.12
N LEU A 112 -15.07 4.93 -26.37
CA LEU A 112 -14.18 3.89 -26.86
C LEU A 112 -14.06 2.75 -25.83
N SER A 113 -13.80 3.07 -24.56
CA SER A 113 -13.70 2.06 -23.50
C SER A 113 -14.96 1.20 -23.38
N ARG A 114 -16.14 1.82 -23.48
CA ARG A 114 -17.42 1.10 -23.50
C ARG A 114 -17.51 0.14 -24.68
N LYS A 115 -17.19 0.61 -25.90
CA LYS A 115 -17.19 -0.24 -27.10
C LYS A 115 -16.23 -1.42 -26.96
N LEU A 116 -15.05 -1.20 -26.39
CA LEU A 116 -14.07 -2.26 -26.16
C LEU A 116 -14.59 -3.30 -25.14
N LEU A 117 -15.19 -2.85 -24.02
CA LEU A 117 -15.80 -3.74 -23.03
C LEU A 117 -16.95 -4.56 -23.63
N ASP A 118 -17.86 -3.93 -24.37
CA ASP A 118 -18.95 -4.65 -25.03
C ASP A 118 -18.43 -5.70 -26.03
N THR A 119 -17.34 -5.37 -26.74
CA THR A 119 -16.71 -6.28 -27.70
C THR A 119 -16.03 -7.47 -27.00
N THR A 120 -15.33 -7.25 -25.89
CA THR A 120 -14.69 -8.34 -25.13
C THR A 120 -15.71 -9.23 -24.41
N GLU A 121 -16.82 -8.68 -23.89
CA GLU A 121 -17.94 -9.45 -23.33
C GLU A 121 -18.58 -10.36 -24.41
N LEU A 122 -18.79 -9.81 -25.60
CA LEU A 122 -19.31 -10.58 -26.74
C LEU A 122 -18.33 -11.71 -27.13
N ALA A 123 -17.02 -11.41 -27.13
CA ALA A 123 -15.98 -12.42 -27.42
C ALA A 123 -15.94 -13.51 -26.35
N GLY A 124 -16.09 -13.17 -25.06
CA GLY A 124 -16.21 -14.16 -23.99
C GLY A 124 -17.39 -15.10 -24.20
N SER A 125 -18.54 -14.56 -24.58
CA SER A 125 -19.73 -15.35 -24.91
C SER A 125 -19.53 -16.20 -26.17
N TYR A 126 -18.84 -15.67 -27.17
CA TYR A 126 -18.50 -16.39 -28.40
C TYR A 126 -17.59 -17.60 -28.10
N PHE A 127 -16.47 -17.41 -27.40
CA PHE A 127 -15.54 -18.50 -27.06
C PHE A 127 -16.21 -19.55 -26.15
N HIS A 128 -17.02 -19.11 -25.19
CA HIS A 128 -17.76 -20.02 -24.32
C HIS A 128 -18.79 -20.86 -25.11
N ASN A 129 -19.51 -20.25 -26.02
CA ASN A 129 -20.43 -20.98 -26.91
C ASN A 129 -19.68 -21.92 -27.85
N CYS A 130 -18.51 -21.52 -28.38
CA CYS A 130 -17.66 -22.43 -29.17
C CYS A 130 -17.29 -23.68 -28.36
N LEU A 131 -16.88 -23.51 -27.09
CA LEU A 131 -16.53 -24.63 -26.20
C LEU A 131 -17.73 -25.55 -25.92
N THR A 132 -18.87 -24.95 -25.57
CA THR A 132 -19.97 -25.66 -24.88
C THR A 132 -21.06 -26.16 -25.83
N ARG A 133 -21.18 -25.56 -27.03
CA ARG A 133 -22.30 -25.78 -27.95
C ARG A 133 -21.88 -26.22 -29.37
N THR A 134 -20.58 -26.34 -29.64
CA THR A 134 -20.13 -26.71 -30.98
C THR A 134 -19.20 -27.92 -30.97
N GLN A 135 -19.20 -28.65 -32.08
CA GLN A 135 -18.29 -29.80 -32.25
C GLN A 135 -16.80 -29.36 -32.25
N MET A 136 -16.52 -28.16 -32.74
CA MET A 136 -15.15 -27.60 -32.73
C MET A 136 -14.56 -27.43 -31.34
N GLY A 137 -15.42 -27.17 -30.33
CA GLY A 137 -15.01 -27.02 -28.95
C GLY A 137 -14.77 -28.33 -28.19
N ARG A 138 -15.08 -29.49 -28.79
CA ARG A 138 -15.00 -30.78 -28.09
C ARG A 138 -13.61 -31.05 -27.52
N ALA A 139 -12.55 -30.79 -28.28
CA ALA A 139 -11.18 -30.97 -27.81
C ALA A 139 -10.86 -30.07 -26.57
N GLY A 140 -11.35 -28.86 -26.56
CA GLY A 140 -11.22 -27.96 -25.43
C GLY A 140 -12.01 -28.42 -24.20
N LEU A 141 -13.22 -28.94 -24.42
CA LEU A 141 -14.05 -29.49 -23.34
C LEU A 141 -13.39 -30.73 -22.73
N ASP A 142 -12.91 -31.66 -23.57
CA ASP A 142 -12.17 -32.86 -23.13
C ASP A 142 -10.91 -32.48 -22.32
N TYR A 143 -10.25 -31.37 -22.68
CA TYR A 143 -9.11 -30.88 -21.92
C TYR A 143 -9.53 -30.44 -20.51
N PHE A 144 -10.61 -29.67 -20.36
CA PHE A 144 -11.09 -29.22 -19.06
C PHE A 144 -11.65 -30.39 -18.23
N GLU A 145 -12.35 -31.32 -18.83
CA GLU A 145 -12.83 -32.56 -18.18
C GLU A 145 -11.65 -33.42 -17.66
N LYS A 146 -10.58 -33.57 -18.43
CA LYS A 146 -9.33 -34.23 -17.98
C LYS A 146 -8.62 -33.52 -16.84
N ARG A 147 -8.89 -32.24 -16.67
CA ARG A 147 -8.42 -31.42 -15.55
C ARG A 147 -9.43 -31.38 -14.39
N HIS A 148 -10.41 -32.30 -14.39
CA HIS A 148 -11.42 -32.46 -13.34
C HIS A 148 -12.29 -31.24 -13.11
N LEU A 149 -12.46 -30.34 -14.11
CA LEU A 149 -13.33 -29.18 -13.98
C LEU A 149 -14.79 -29.56 -14.25
N SER A 150 -15.66 -29.22 -13.30
CA SER A 150 -17.11 -29.40 -13.45
C SER A 150 -17.70 -28.39 -14.45
N ARG A 151 -18.92 -28.69 -14.90
CA ARG A 151 -19.64 -27.77 -15.78
C ARG A 151 -19.89 -26.42 -15.12
N GLU A 152 -20.22 -26.43 -13.82
CA GLU A 152 -20.42 -25.22 -13.01
C GLU A 152 -19.17 -24.34 -13.00
N THR A 153 -17.98 -24.94 -12.84
CA THR A 153 -16.70 -24.21 -12.87
C THR A 153 -16.44 -23.61 -14.25
N ILE A 154 -16.68 -24.38 -15.33
CA ILE A 154 -16.55 -23.91 -16.71
C ILE A 154 -17.46 -22.70 -16.96
N ASP A 155 -18.70 -22.75 -16.50
CA ASP A 155 -19.68 -21.68 -16.66
C ASP A 155 -19.34 -20.47 -15.74
N GLN A 156 -18.93 -20.70 -14.48
CA GLN A 156 -18.53 -19.66 -13.54
C GLN A 156 -17.36 -18.82 -14.05
N PHE A 157 -16.33 -19.46 -14.61
CA PHE A 157 -15.19 -18.78 -15.19
C PHE A 157 -15.39 -18.40 -16.66
N LYS A 158 -16.55 -18.76 -17.25
CA LYS A 158 -16.89 -18.52 -18.66
C LYS A 158 -15.78 -19.02 -19.59
N LEU A 159 -15.18 -20.20 -19.23
CA LEU A 159 -14.11 -20.79 -20.02
C LEU A 159 -14.58 -21.04 -21.46
N GLY A 160 -13.67 -20.94 -22.42
CA GLY A 160 -14.00 -20.95 -23.82
C GLY A 160 -13.03 -21.75 -24.69
N PHE A 161 -13.32 -21.76 -25.98
CA PHE A 161 -12.46 -22.34 -27.00
C PHE A 161 -12.37 -21.40 -28.22
N ALA A 162 -11.17 -21.10 -28.66
CA ALA A 162 -10.91 -20.37 -29.90
C ALA A 162 -10.71 -21.39 -31.03
N PRO A 163 -11.53 -21.39 -32.10
CA PRO A 163 -11.42 -22.31 -33.21
C PRO A 163 -10.05 -22.26 -33.92
N PRO A 164 -9.62 -23.32 -34.58
CA PRO A 164 -8.36 -23.38 -35.32
C PRO A 164 -8.45 -22.67 -36.69
N ASP A 165 -8.91 -21.44 -36.70
CA ASP A 165 -9.13 -20.65 -37.92
C ASP A 165 -8.47 -19.28 -37.77
N TRP A 166 -7.96 -18.74 -38.90
CA TRP A 166 -7.24 -17.47 -38.90
C TRP A 166 -8.13 -16.22 -38.90
N HIS A 167 -9.39 -16.36 -39.33
CA HIS A 167 -10.26 -15.22 -39.59
C HIS A 167 -11.69 -15.45 -39.08
N ARG A 168 -11.97 -16.52 -38.36
CA ARG A 168 -13.33 -16.90 -37.96
C ARG A 168 -13.99 -15.88 -37.05
N LEU A 169 -13.30 -15.45 -35.97
CA LEU A 169 -13.82 -14.44 -35.08
C LEU A 169 -13.96 -13.11 -35.81
N TYR A 170 -12.93 -12.73 -36.57
CA TYR A 170 -12.96 -11.51 -37.36
C TYR A 170 -14.18 -11.44 -38.27
N GLN A 171 -14.44 -12.48 -39.05
CA GLN A 171 -15.59 -12.54 -39.96
C GLN A 171 -16.91 -12.54 -39.23
N ASP A 172 -17.07 -13.34 -38.17
CA ASP A 172 -18.29 -13.39 -37.38
C ASP A 172 -18.61 -12.04 -36.72
N PHE A 173 -17.59 -11.30 -36.27
CA PHE A 173 -17.78 -10.02 -35.59
C PHE A 173 -17.97 -8.85 -36.56
N THR A 174 -17.27 -8.83 -37.68
CA THR A 174 -17.43 -7.77 -38.68
C THR A 174 -18.73 -7.92 -39.47
N VAL A 175 -18.99 -9.15 -39.99
CA VAL A 175 -20.16 -9.39 -40.88
C VAL A 175 -21.46 -9.53 -40.08
N LYS A 176 -21.49 -10.34 -39.01
CA LYS A 176 -22.73 -10.64 -38.29
C LYS A 176 -23.04 -9.64 -37.18
N LYS A 177 -22.03 -8.97 -36.61
CA LYS A 177 -22.20 -8.04 -35.49
C LYS A 177 -21.88 -6.59 -35.85
N ASN A 178 -21.44 -6.35 -37.08
CA ASN A 178 -21.10 -5.00 -37.60
C ASN A 178 -20.08 -4.26 -36.72
N ILE A 179 -19.08 -4.98 -36.18
CA ILE A 179 -18.02 -4.41 -35.36
C ILE A 179 -16.83 -4.07 -36.27
N ASP A 180 -16.33 -2.84 -36.16
CA ASP A 180 -15.18 -2.36 -36.92
C ASP A 180 -13.91 -3.19 -36.58
N GLY A 181 -13.12 -3.57 -37.61
CA GLY A 181 -11.89 -4.34 -37.43
C GLY A 181 -10.87 -3.65 -36.52
N ASN A 182 -10.79 -2.30 -36.52
CA ASN A 182 -9.92 -1.56 -35.62
C ASN A 182 -10.34 -1.71 -34.15
N ILE A 183 -11.64 -1.86 -33.88
CA ILE A 183 -12.13 -2.13 -32.51
C ILE A 183 -11.66 -3.52 -32.08
N LEU A 184 -11.69 -4.53 -32.97
CA LEU A 184 -11.17 -5.87 -32.68
C LEU A 184 -9.66 -5.88 -32.41
N VAL A 185 -8.89 -5.04 -33.12
CA VAL A 185 -7.44 -4.86 -32.84
C VAL A 185 -7.23 -4.16 -31.51
N LYS A 186 -7.92 -3.04 -31.26
CA LYS A 186 -7.82 -2.29 -30.00
C LYS A 186 -8.28 -3.08 -28.77
N SER A 187 -9.15 -4.08 -28.95
CA SER A 187 -9.56 -5.01 -27.89
C SER A 187 -8.61 -6.20 -27.68
N GLY A 188 -7.58 -6.33 -28.52
CA GLY A 188 -6.62 -7.43 -28.45
C GLY A 188 -7.16 -8.78 -28.94
N LEU A 189 -8.29 -8.80 -29.66
CA LEU A 189 -8.91 -10.00 -30.22
C LEU A 189 -8.34 -10.35 -31.60
N CYS A 190 -7.96 -9.34 -32.36
CA CYS A 190 -7.36 -9.50 -33.68
C CYS A 190 -6.02 -8.76 -33.76
N GLY A 191 -5.15 -9.23 -34.65
CA GLY A 191 -3.99 -8.50 -35.13
C GLY A 191 -4.21 -7.94 -36.54
N TYR A 192 -3.40 -6.96 -36.94
CA TYR A 192 -3.39 -6.40 -38.29
C TYR A 192 -1.95 -6.41 -38.80
N LYS A 193 -1.71 -7.07 -39.95
CA LYS A 193 -0.39 -7.17 -40.55
C LYS A 193 -0.48 -7.28 -42.08
N ASN A 194 0.34 -6.54 -42.80
CA ASN A 194 0.39 -6.54 -44.26
C ASN A 194 -0.98 -6.32 -44.96
N GLY A 195 -1.81 -5.44 -44.40
CA GLY A 195 -3.14 -5.13 -44.96
C GLY A 195 -4.25 -6.11 -44.55
N HIS A 196 -3.95 -7.15 -43.74
CA HIS A 196 -4.90 -8.19 -43.38
C HIS A 196 -5.11 -8.29 -41.88
N TYR A 197 -6.38 -8.46 -41.48
CA TYR A 197 -6.74 -8.80 -40.11
C TYR A 197 -6.64 -10.31 -39.91
N TYR A 198 -6.26 -10.73 -38.70
CA TYR A 198 -6.21 -12.13 -38.30
C TYR A 198 -6.61 -12.30 -36.83
N ASP A 199 -7.20 -13.42 -36.48
CA ASP A 199 -7.58 -13.75 -35.12
C ASP A 199 -6.34 -13.97 -34.25
N MET A 200 -6.28 -13.32 -33.08
CA MET A 200 -5.15 -13.44 -32.15
C MET A 200 -5.07 -14.85 -31.55
N PHE A 201 -6.22 -15.39 -31.17
CA PHE A 201 -6.32 -16.70 -30.54
C PHE A 201 -6.85 -17.74 -31.52
N ARG A 202 -6.13 -18.83 -31.67
CA ARG A 202 -6.46 -19.94 -32.61
C ARG A 202 -6.09 -21.26 -31.96
N ASN A 203 -6.96 -22.28 -32.03
CA ASN A 203 -6.78 -23.61 -31.45
C ASN A 203 -6.34 -23.54 -29.97
N ARG A 204 -7.07 -22.74 -29.15
CA ARG A 204 -6.72 -22.50 -27.75
C ARG A 204 -7.92 -22.64 -26.82
N CYS A 205 -7.69 -23.27 -25.65
CA CYS A 205 -8.57 -23.11 -24.51
C CYS A 205 -8.46 -21.66 -24.01
N MET A 206 -9.60 -21.00 -23.81
CA MET A 206 -9.68 -19.58 -23.50
C MET A 206 -10.05 -19.34 -22.04
N PHE A 207 -9.33 -18.45 -21.40
CA PHE A 207 -9.47 -18.02 -20.01
C PHE A 207 -9.81 -16.54 -19.97
N PRO A 208 -11.08 -16.15 -19.80
CA PRO A 208 -11.45 -14.75 -19.67
C PRO A 208 -10.82 -14.11 -18.46
N ILE A 209 -10.30 -12.89 -18.63
CA ILE A 209 -9.72 -12.06 -17.55
C ILE A 209 -10.72 -10.96 -17.23
N TRP A 210 -11.14 -10.90 -15.97
CA TRP A 210 -12.20 -10.03 -15.50
C TRP A 210 -11.62 -8.85 -14.70
N ASN A 211 -12.20 -7.67 -14.87
CA ASN A 211 -11.91 -6.56 -13.98
C ASN A 211 -12.72 -6.66 -12.66
N LEU A 212 -12.47 -5.73 -11.73
CA LEU A 212 -13.16 -5.70 -10.42
C LEU A 212 -14.67 -5.50 -10.52
N GLN A 213 -15.17 -4.93 -11.63
CA GLN A 213 -16.58 -4.70 -11.90
C GLN A 213 -17.27 -5.90 -12.58
N GLY A 214 -16.58 -7.02 -12.74
CA GLY A 214 -17.13 -8.22 -13.38
C GLY A 214 -17.29 -8.10 -14.90
N LYS A 215 -16.45 -7.28 -15.56
CA LYS A 215 -16.39 -7.19 -17.01
C LYS A 215 -15.17 -7.88 -17.56
N ILE A 216 -15.34 -8.63 -18.65
CA ILE A 216 -14.21 -9.25 -19.34
C ILE A 216 -13.42 -8.14 -20.05
N VAL A 217 -12.11 -8.05 -19.75
CA VAL A 217 -11.21 -7.03 -20.31
C VAL A 217 -10.11 -7.61 -21.20
N ALA A 218 -9.86 -8.91 -21.09
CA ALA A 218 -8.81 -9.61 -21.83
C ALA A 218 -9.01 -11.13 -21.79
N PHE A 219 -8.10 -11.85 -22.42
CA PHE A 219 -8.09 -13.32 -22.46
C PHE A 219 -6.67 -13.87 -22.31
N GLY A 220 -6.56 -14.99 -21.61
CA GLY A 220 -5.48 -15.94 -21.75
C GLY A 220 -5.89 -17.07 -22.71
N GLY A 221 -4.95 -17.62 -23.45
CA GLY A 221 -5.22 -18.72 -24.37
C GLY A 221 -4.14 -19.81 -24.29
N ARG A 222 -4.47 -21.03 -23.86
CA ARG A 222 -3.58 -22.18 -23.84
C ARG A 222 -3.74 -22.99 -25.12
N VAL A 223 -2.62 -23.21 -25.83
CA VAL A 223 -2.63 -24.02 -27.07
C VAL A 223 -2.98 -25.47 -26.78
N MET A 224 -3.63 -26.11 -27.74
CA MET A 224 -4.07 -27.51 -27.64
C MET A 224 -3.08 -28.52 -28.25
N ASP A 225 -2.05 -28.04 -28.93
CA ASP A 225 -0.97 -28.79 -29.53
C ASP A 225 0.39 -28.33 -28.98
N ASP A 226 1.50 -28.81 -29.57
CA ASP A 226 2.86 -28.46 -29.17
C ASP A 226 3.36 -27.13 -29.72
N SER A 227 2.49 -26.32 -30.32
CA SER A 227 2.85 -25.00 -30.83
C SER A 227 3.20 -24.02 -29.70
N LYS A 228 4.12 -23.08 -30.00
CA LYS A 228 4.56 -22.05 -29.04
C LYS A 228 3.95 -20.69 -29.39
N PRO A 229 3.68 -19.86 -28.39
CA PRO A 229 3.84 -20.10 -26.96
C PRO A 229 2.70 -20.97 -26.39
N LYS A 230 3.01 -21.80 -25.36
CA LYS A 230 2.04 -22.64 -24.65
C LYS A 230 0.86 -21.80 -24.10
N TYR A 231 1.15 -20.66 -23.48
CA TYR A 231 0.16 -19.65 -23.07
C TYR A 231 0.39 -18.34 -23.83
N LEU A 232 -0.68 -17.77 -24.33
CA LEU A 232 -0.72 -16.46 -24.98
C LEU A 232 -1.74 -15.59 -24.26
N ASN A 233 -1.33 -14.40 -23.83
CA ASN A 233 -2.23 -13.40 -23.22
C ASN A 233 -2.53 -12.30 -24.22
N SER A 234 -3.71 -11.67 -24.09
CA SER A 234 -4.00 -10.42 -24.79
C SER A 234 -2.87 -9.41 -24.62
N PRO A 235 -2.57 -8.60 -25.63
CA PRO A 235 -1.68 -7.46 -25.49
C PRO A 235 -2.26 -6.44 -24.50
N GLU A 236 -1.45 -5.43 -24.09
CA GLU A 236 -1.96 -4.25 -23.38
C GLU A 236 -2.97 -3.52 -24.26
N THR A 237 -4.08 -3.09 -23.65
CA THR A 237 -5.17 -2.37 -24.34
C THR A 237 -5.65 -1.19 -23.49
N PRO A 238 -6.46 -0.27 -24.03
CA PRO A 238 -7.03 0.82 -23.22
C PRO A 238 -7.85 0.36 -22.00
N ILE A 239 -8.33 -0.90 -22.01
CA ILE A 239 -9.16 -1.49 -20.93
C ILE A 239 -8.44 -2.58 -20.15
N PHE A 240 -7.20 -2.94 -20.49
CA PHE A 240 -6.45 -4.03 -19.87
C PHE A 240 -4.98 -3.70 -19.65
N ASN A 241 -4.52 -3.86 -18.42
CA ASN A 241 -3.11 -3.74 -18.05
C ASN A 241 -2.71 -4.92 -17.14
N LYS A 242 -1.80 -5.77 -17.63
CA LYS A 242 -1.32 -6.98 -16.92
C LYS A 242 -0.69 -6.68 -15.57
N ARG A 243 -0.04 -5.52 -15.44
CA ARG A 243 0.64 -5.12 -14.21
C ARG A 243 -0.31 -4.69 -13.10
N LYS A 244 -1.55 -4.34 -13.45
CA LYS A 244 -2.55 -3.79 -12.51
C LYS A 244 -3.65 -4.77 -12.14
N LEU A 245 -3.72 -5.91 -12.82
CA LEU A 245 -4.82 -6.86 -12.67
C LEU A 245 -4.28 -8.26 -12.34
N LEU A 246 -5.13 -9.07 -11.70
CA LEU A 246 -4.87 -10.47 -11.38
C LEU A 246 -5.96 -11.35 -12.00
N PHE A 247 -5.62 -12.54 -12.44
CA PHE A 247 -6.60 -13.54 -12.86
C PHE A 247 -7.46 -13.97 -11.67
N ALA A 248 -8.71 -14.26 -11.91
CA ALA A 248 -9.73 -14.65 -10.93
C ALA A 248 -10.01 -13.63 -9.82
N ILE A 249 -9.50 -12.38 -9.91
CA ILE A 249 -9.69 -11.38 -8.84
C ILE A 249 -11.17 -11.07 -8.60
N PHE A 250 -11.99 -10.99 -9.64
CA PHE A 250 -13.44 -10.75 -9.50
C PHE A 250 -14.12 -11.87 -8.72
N GLN A 251 -13.83 -13.12 -9.09
CA GLN A 251 -14.41 -14.30 -8.43
C GLN A 251 -13.91 -14.44 -6.99
N ALA A 252 -12.64 -14.09 -6.74
CA ALA A 252 -12.00 -14.23 -5.43
C ALA A 252 -12.36 -13.10 -4.45
N LEU A 253 -12.71 -11.92 -4.94
CA LEU A 253 -12.88 -10.71 -4.14
C LEU A 253 -13.85 -10.84 -2.95
N PRO A 254 -15.03 -11.49 -3.06
CA PRO A 254 -15.92 -11.67 -1.91
C PRO A 254 -15.26 -12.44 -0.76
N THR A 255 -14.52 -13.51 -1.10
CA THR A 255 -13.83 -14.33 -0.09
C THR A 255 -12.58 -13.64 0.45
N ILE A 256 -11.82 -12.94 -0.40
CA ILE A 256 -10.67 -12.13 0.03
C ILE A 256 -11.11 -11.08 1.05
N ARG A 257 -12.17 -10.32 0.77
CA ARG A 257 -12.73 -9.31 1.70
C ARG A 257 -13.13 -9.92 3.04
N LYS A 258 -13.81 -11.08 3.00
CA LYS A 258 -14.27 -11.76 4.22
C LYS A 258 -13.13 -12.33 5.05
N LYS A 259 -12.13 -12.95 4.41
CA LYS A 259 -10.99 -13.58 5.10
C LYS A 259 -9.83 -12.62 5.35
N ARG A 260 -9.82 -11.46 4.73
CA ARG A 260 -8.69 -10.53 4.69
C ARG A 260 -7.39 -11.19 4.21
N GLN A 261 -7.50 -12.26 3.42
CA GLN A 261 -6.41 -13.09 2.92
C GLN A 261 -6.63 -13.42 1.44
N ALA A 262 -5.58 -13.24 0.63
CA ALA A 262 -5.52 -13.73 -0.75
C ALA A 262 -4.50 -14.87 -0.85
N ILE A 263 -4.74 -15.81 -1.75
CA ILE A 263 -3.78 -16.86 -2.12
C ILE A 263 -3.30 -16.56 -3.53
N MET A 264 -1.98 -16.40 -3.70
CA MET A 264 -1.35 -16.07 -4.97
C MET A 264 -0.72 -17.30 -5.57
N VAL A 265 -1.16 -17.69 -6.75
CA VAL A 265 -0.62 -18.83 -7.52
C VAL A 265 -0.04 -18.36 -8.86
N GLU A 266 0.67 -19.23 -9.57
CA GLU A 266 1.36 -18.88 -10.81
C GLU A 266 0.44 -18.87 -12.03
N GLY A 267 -0.41 -19.88 -12.14
CA GLY A 267 -1.15 -20.19 -13.36
C GLY A 267 -2.67 -20.07 -13.28
N TYR A 268 -3.28 -19.98 -14.44
CA TYR A 268 -4.75 -19.96 -14.55
C TYR A 268 -5.39 -21.23 -14.01
N MET A 269 -4.79 -22.39 -14.32
CA MET A 269 -5.33 -23.68 -13.90
C MET A 269 -5.27 -23.83 -12.39
N ASP A 270 -4.17 -23.41 -11.75
CA ASP A 270 -4.03 -23.48 -10.30
C ASP A 270 -5.15 -22.69 -9.61
N ALA A 271 -5.39 -21.46 -10.06
CA ALA A 271 -6.47 -20.63 -9.51
C ALA A 271 -7.85 -21.27 -9.73
N ILE A 272 -8.13 -21.77 -10.95
CA ILE A 272 -9.43 -22.37 -11.27
C ILE A 272 -9.65 -23.67 -10.47
N SER A 273 -8.64 -24.53 -10.38
CA SER A 273 -8.73 -25.79 -9.63
C SER A 273 -8.93 -25.56 -8.15
N LEU A 274 -8.25 -24.56 -7.57
CA LEU A 274 -8.48 -24.15 -6.19
C LEU A 274 -9.92 -23.69 -5.97
N HIS A 275 -10.46 -22.85 -6.86
CA HIS A 275 -11.85 -22.41 -6.78
C HIS A 275 -12.82 -23.58 -6.92
N ALA A 276 -12.58 -24.54 -7.84
CA ALA A 276 -13.38 -25.73 -8.02
C ALA A 276 -13.47 -26.59 -6.74
N HIS A 277 -12.42 -26.55 -5.91
CA HIS A 277 -12.33 -27.27 -4.64
C HIS A 277 -12.67 -26.40 -3.41
N GLY A 278 -13.33 -25.25 -3.60
CA GLY A 278 -13.81 -24.39 -2.50
C GLY A 278 -12.79 -23.41 -1.93
N VAL A 279 -11.58 -23.34 -2.47
CA VAL A 279 -10.55 -22.35 -2.08
C VAL A 279 -10.71 -21.09 -2.92
N THR A 280 -11.76 -20.31 -2.62
CA THR A 280 -12.27 -19.23 -3.49
C THR A 280 -11.59 -17.87 -3.30
N ASN A 281 -10.50 -17.78 -2.51
CA ASN A 281 -9.66 -16.58 -2.39
C ASN A 281 -8.34 -16.69 -3.17
N ALA A 282 -8.26 -17.60 -4.13
CA ALA A 282 -7.10 -17.80 -4.99
C ALA A 282 -7.14 -16.85 -6.20
N VAL A 283 -5.99 -16.24 -6.51
CA VAL A 283 -5.76 -15.37 -7.67
C VAL A 283 -4.43 -15.74 -8.32
N ALA A 284 -4.27 -15.46 -9.63
CA ALA A 284 -3.02 -15.75 -10.32
C ALA A 284 -2.43 -14.52 -11.02
N SER A 285 -1.13 -14.58 -11.28
CA SER A 285 -0.45 -13.62 -12.14
C SER A 285 -0.86 -13.80 -13.62
N LEU A 286 -0.57 -12.80 -14.44
CA LEU A 286 -0.94 -12.80 -15.87
C LEU A 286 0.29 -13.02 -16.79
N GLY A 287 1.15 -13.97 -16.41
CA GLY A 287 2.39 -14.25 -17.11
C GLY A 287 3.44 -13.15 -16.93
N THR A 288 3.36 -12.43 -15.82
CA THR A 288 4.34 -11.44 -15.35
C THR A 288 4.67 -11.72 -13.90
N ALA A 289 5.85 -11.31 -13.45
CA ALA A 289 6.14 -11.30 -12.02
C ALA A 289 5.11 -10.43 -11.25
N PHE A 290 4.94 -10.72 -9.97
CA PHE A 290 4.13 -9.89 -9.06
C PHE A 290 4.58 -8.43 -9.07
N THR A 291 3.66 -7.49 -9.05
CA THR A 291 3.96 -6.05 -9.22
C THR A 291 3.49 -5.24 -8.01
N ILE A 292 4.04 -4.03 -7.85
CA ILE A 292 3.62 -3.10 -6.80
C ILE A 292 2.16 -2.68 -6.96
N GLU A 293 1.68 -2.55 -8.19
CA GLU A 293 0.28 -2.22 -8.47
C GLU A 293 -0.66 -3.35 -8.04
N GLN A 294 -0.26 -4.62 -8.25
CA GLN A 294 -1.00 -5.80 -7.76
C GLN A 294 -0.95 -5.90 -6.24
N ALA A 295 0.20 -5.61 -5.61
CA ALA A 295 0.33 -5.55 -4.17
C ALA A 295 -0.61 -4.48 -3.55
N ARG A 296 -0.61 -3.27 -4.11
CA ARG A 296 -1.53 -2.19 -3.71
C ARG A 296 -2.99 -2.54 -3.95
N LEU A 297 -3.30 -3.25 -5.03
CA LEU A 297 -4.65 -3.75 -5.29
C LEU A 297 -5.10 -4.71 -4.20
N LEU A 298 -4.26 -5.72 -3.87
CA LEU A 298 -4.59 -6.70 -2.83
C LEU A 298 -4.66 -6.05 -1.44
N LYS A 299 -3.78 -5.07 -1.12
CA LYS A 299 -3.78 -4.36 0.18
C LYS A 299 -5.12 -3.69 0.50
N LYS A 300 -5.84 -3.21 -0.50
CA LYS A 300 -7.19 -2.64 -0.29
C LYS A 300 -8.17 -3.64 0.31
N TYR A 301 -8.01 -4.92 0.02
CA TYR A 301 -8.99 -5.96 0.34
C TYR A 301 -8.45 -7.05 1.28
N ALA A 302 -7.13 -7.16 1.43
CA ALA A 302 -6.46 -8.18 2.24
C ALA A 302 -5.38 -7.58 3.12
N ASP A 303 -5.13 -8.19 4.26
CA ASP A 303 -4.00 -7.89 5.14
C ASP A 303 -2.84 -8.85 4.90
N GLU A 304 -3.14 -10.02 4.31
CA GLU A 304 -2.20 -11.11 4.10
C GLU A 304 -2.31 -11.68 2.68
N VAL A 305 -1.16 -12.02 2.10
CA VAL A 305 -1.07 -12.79 0.86
C VAL A 305 -0.24 -14.04 1.11
N VAL A 306 -0.81 -15.20 0.80
CA VAL A 306 -0.11 -16.48 0.87
C VAL A 306 0.32 -16.88 -0.54
N PHE A 307 1.62 -16.95 -0.77
CA PHE A 307 2.18 -17.42 -2.03
C PHE A 307 2.21 -18.95 -2.06
N SER A 308 1.66 -19.52 -3.11
CA SER A 308 1.68 -20.95 -3.43
C SER A 308 2.31 -21.11 -4.80
N TYR A 309 3.61 -20.85 -4.86
CA TYR A 309 4.43 -20.98 -6.06
C TYR A 309 5.15 -22.33 -6.06
N ASP A 310 5.63 -22.73 -7.23
CA ASP A 310 6.46 -23.92 -7.37
C ASP A 310 7.71 -23.78 -6.47
N MET A 311 8.12 -24.90 -5.84
CA MET A 311 9.26 -24.91 -4.91
C MET A 311 10.61 -25.00 -5.62
N ASP A 312 10.64 -24.79 -6.92
CA ASP A 312 11.84 -24.73 -7.73
C ASP A 312 12.61 -23.40 -7.55
N PRO A 313 13.84 -23.27 -8.06
CA PRO A 313 14.63 -22.05 -7.96
C PRO A 313 13.94 -20.81 -8.57
N ALA A 314 13.07 -20.98 -9.56
CA ALA A 314 12.35 -19.89 -10.20
C ALA A 314 11.25 -19.35 -9.25
N GLY A 315 10.48 -20.23 -8.61
CA GLY A 315 9.47 -19.88 -7.61
C GLY A 315 10.08 -19.24 -6.35
N GLN A 316 11.27 -19.73 -5.90
CA GLN A 316 12.01 -19.08 -4.80
C GLN A 316 12.41 -17.64 -5.16
N ASN A 317 12.94 -17.41 -6.35
CA ASN A 317 13.27 -16.06 -6.83
C ASN A 317 12.03 -15.18 -6.99
N ALA A 318 10.91 -15.76 -7.44
CA ALA A 318 9.64 -15.04 -7.53
C ALA A 318 9.14 -14.61 -6.15
N THR A 319 9.24 -15.48 -5.13
CA THR A 319 8.89 -15.18 -3.74
C THR A 319 9.77 -14.05 -3.17
N LYS A 320 11.09 -14.09 -3.40
CA LYS A 320 11.99 -13.01 -2.97
C LYS A 320 11.60 -11.66 -3.57
N ARG A 321 11.38 -11.62 -4.89
CA ARG A 321 10.94 -10.40 -5.57
C ARG A 321 9.59 -9.90 -5.05
N ALA A 322 8.67 -10.81 -4.75
CA ALA A 322 7.37 -10.45 -4.18
C ALA A 322 7.51 -9.81 -2.80
N LEU A 323 8.45 -10.28 -1.95
CA LEU A 323 8.77 -9.66 -0.66
C LEU A 323 9.29 -8.24 -0.83
N GLU A 324 10.26 -8.03 -1.72
CA GLU A 324 10.84 -6.71 -1.99
C GLU A 324 9.77 -5.72 -2.48
N ILE A 325 8.87 -6.18 -3.37
CA ILE A 325 7.79 -5.37 -3.94
C ILE A 325 6.69 -5.06 -2.91
N ALA A 326 6.32 -6.01 -2.07
CA ALA A 326 5.22 -5.84 -1.13
C ALA A 326 5.65 -5.14 0.17
N ALA A 327 6.93 -5.14 0.52
CA ALA A 327 7.47 -4.51 1.74
C ALA A 327 6.90 -3.10 1.99
N PRO A 328 6.91 -2.16 1.02
CA PRO A 328 6.41 -0.80 1.23
C PRO A 328 4.87 -0.72 1.33
N THR A 329 4.13 -1.80 1.10
CA THR A 329 2.65 -1.79 1.14
C THR A 329 2.08 -2.20 2.49
N GLY A 330 2.90 -2.71 3.40
CA GLY A 330 2.45 -3.27 4.68
C GLY A 330 1.58 -4.54 4.54
N LEU A 331 1.64 -5.25 3.40
CA LEU A 331 1.06 -6.58 3.24
C LEU A 331 1.91 -7.61 3.99
N LYS A 332 1.26 -8.48 4.76
CA LYS A 332 1.90 -9.66 5.33
C LYS A 332 2.01 -10.74 4.25
N LEU A 333 3.20 -11.24 4.02
CA LEU A 333 3.45 -12.29 3.05
C LEU A 333 3.80 -13.60 3.76
N ARG A 334 3.17 -14.69 3.29
CA ARG A 334 3.48 -16.05 3.74
C ARG A 334 3.68 -16.96 2.54
N VAL A 335 4.36 -18.07 2.74
CA VAL A 335 4.60 -19.09 1.72
C VAL A 335 4.06 -20.42 2.21
N VAL A 336 3.25 -21.07 1.39
CA VAL A 336 2.74 -22.40 1.68
C VAL A 336 3.65 -23.45 1.06
N HIS A 337 3.93 -24.51 1.83
CA HIS A 337 4.66 -25.69 1.37
C HIS A 337 3.68 -26.82 1.14
N LEU A 338 3.54 -27.23 -0.11
CA LEU A 338 2.75 -28.39 -0.50
C LEU A 338 3.69 -29.60 -0.55
N GLY A 339 3.79 -30.38 0.51
CA GLY A 339 4.75 -31.47 0.65
C GLY A 339 4.71 -32.53 -0.46
N GLU A 340 3.52 -32.88 -0.96
CA GLU A 340 3.26 -33.75 -2.08
C GLU A 340 2.48 -32.98 -3.16
N GLY A 341 2.80 -33.21 -4.43
CA GLY A 341 2.27 -32.46 -5.56
C GLY A 341 3.26 -31.41 -6.07
N LYS A 342 3.32 -31.22 -7.38
CA LYS A 342 4.26 -30.28 -8.02
C LYS A 342 3.74 -28.85 -7.98
N ASP A 343 2.42 -28.71 -8.09
CA ASP A 343 1.72 -27.42 -8.15
C ASP A 343 0.38 -27.48 -7.40
N PRO A 344 -0.27 -26.33 -7.14
CA PRO A 344 -1.57 -26.26 -6.46
C PRO A 344 -2.68 -27.06 -7.15
N ASP A 345 -2.71 -27.12 -8.48
CA ASP A 345 -3.68 -27.90 -9.27
C ASP A 345 -3.55 -29.40 -8.96
N GLU A 346 -2.34 -29.94 -9.01
CA GLU A 346 -2.07 -31.36 -8.70
C GLU A 346 -2.42 -31.68 -7.25
N PHE A 347 -1.96 -30.84 -6.31
CA PHE A 347 -2.22 -31.04 -4.88
C PHE A 347 -3.71 -31.09 -4.56
N VAL A 348 -4.49 -30.12 -5.04
CA VAL A 348 -5.92 -30.03 -4.67
C VAL A 348 -6.74 -31.13 -5.32
N ASN A 349 -6.34 -31.61 -6.50
CA ASN A 349 -6.97 -32.78 -7.14
C ASN A 349 -6.69 -34.10 -6.42
N LEU A 350 -5.52 -34.22 -5.74
CA LEU A 350 -5.16 -35.43 -4.98
C LEU A 350 -5.73 -35.42 -3.55
N HIS A 351 -5.67 -34.29 -2.88
CA HIS A 351 -5.94 -34.19 -1.43
C HIS A 351 -7.19 -33.40 -1.07
N GLY A 352 -7.77 -32.67 -2.02
CA GLY A 352 -8.95 -31.84 -1.82
C GLY A 352 -8.67 -30.46 -1.22
N GLY A 353 -9.69 -29.60 -1.24
CA GLY A 353 -9.56 -28.21 -0.81
C GLY A 353 -9.35 -28.01 0.70
N GLU A 354 -9.89 -28.92 1.54
CA GLU A 354 -9.71 -28.86 2.99
C GLU A 354 -8.24 -29.08 3.39
N ALA A 355 -7.59 -30.08 2.78
CA ALA A 355 -6.16 -30.33 3.01
C ALA A 355 -5.29 -29.15 2.56
N TYR A 356 -5.65 -28.52 1.43
CA TYR A 356 -4.97 -27.33 0.96
C TYR A 356 -5.13 -26.15 1.92
N LEU A 357 -6.34 -25.92 2.44
CA LEU A 357 -6.59 -24.87 3.43
C LEU A 357 -5.84 -25.12 4.74
N GLU A 358 -5.64 -26.37 5.14
CA GLU A 358 -4.82 -26.70 6.31
C GLU A 358 -3.34 -26.40 6.05
N ALA A 359 -2.81 -26.70 4.86
CA ALA A 359 -1.48 -26.30 4.47
C ALA A 359 -1.31 -24.76 4.47
N VAL A 360 -2.32 -24.03 4.00
CA VAL A 360 -2.33 -22.55 4.03
C VAL A 360 -2.28 -22.01 5.47
N LYS A 361 -2.94 -22.64 6.44
CA LYS A 361 -2.84 -22.24 7.86
C LYS A 361 -1.42 -22.43 8.41
N GLN A 362 -0.72 -23.46 7.95
CA GLN A 362 0.65 -23.76 8.34
C GLN A 362 1.72 -23.01 7.53
N ALA A 363 1.32 -22.19 6.55
CA ALA A 363 2.23 -21.39 5.75
C ALA A 363 3.20 -20.58 6.62
N GLU A 364 4.47 -20.57 6.30
CA GLU A 364 5.47 -19.79 7.05
C GLU A 364 5.53 -18.32 6.58
N PRO A 365 5.96 -17.38 7.42
CA PRO A 365 6.26 -16.01 6.96
C PRO A 365 7.28 -16.04 5.82
N ALA A 366 7.02 -15.28 4.75
CA ALA A 366 7.85 -15.33 3.55
C ALA A 366 9.30 -14.87 3.81
N ILE A 367 9.51 -14.03 4.81
CA ILE A 367 10.86 -13.62 5.24
C ILE A 367 11.63 -14.78 5.91
N ASP A 368 10.94 -15.65 6.67
CA ASP A 368 11.53 -16.86 7.25
C ASP A 368 11.90 -17.87 6.15
N PHE A 369 10.97 -18.09 5.20
CA PHE A 369 11.21 -18.91 4.02
C PHE A 369 12.45 -18.46 3.26
N LEU A 370 12.58 -17.16 2.98
CA LEU A 370 13.75 -16.62 2.31
C LEU A 370 15.03 -16.89 3.11
N PHE A 371 15.02 -16.62 4.40
CA PHE A 371 16.19 -16.86 5.23
C PHE A 371 16.62 -18.33 5.24
N HIS A 372 15.65 -19.27 5.36
CA HIS A 372 15.94 -20.68 5.26
C HIS A 372 16.47 -21.09 3.87
N SER A 373 15.98 -20.47 2.80
CA SER A 373 16.48 -20.69 1.45
C SER A 373 17.92 -20.20 1.28
N LEU A 374 18.24 -19.01 1.83
CA LEU A 374 19.60 -18.46 1.80
C LEU A 374 20.59 -19.30 2.59
N LEU A 375 20.20 -19.85 3.75
CA LEU A 375 21.03 -20.78 4.52
C LEU A 375 21.31 -22.10 3.79
N LYS A 376 20.44 -22.50 2.86
CA LYS A 376 20.70 -23.66 1.99
C LYS A 376 21.58 -23.32 0.78
N GLN A 377 21.49 -22.08 0.29
CA GLN A 377 22.20 -21.61 -0.89
C GLN A 377 23.65 -21.21 -0.58
N TYR A 378 23.89 -20.59 0.55
CA TYR A 378 25.18 -20.07 0.96
C TYR A 378 25.69 -20.79 2.22
N ASP A 379 26.98 -21.04 2.26
CA ASP A 379 27.64 -21.62 3.44
C ASP A 379 27.76 -20.55 4.55
N SER A 380 26.89 -20.65 5.54
CA SER A 380 26.85 -19.72 6.69
C SER A 380 28.07 -19.79 7.63
N THR A 381 29.00 -20.74 7.40
CA THR A 381 30.25 -20.84 8.18
C THR A 381 31.38 -20.02 7.57
N THR A 382 31.25 -19.59 6.31
CA THR A 382 32.24 -18.79 5.60
C THR A 382 31.90 -17.30 5.65
N LEU A 383 32.91 -16.43 5.65
CA LEU A 383 32.70 -14.96 5.62
C LEU A 383 31.91 -14.51 4.37
N ASP A 384 32.22 -15.07 3.21
CA ASP A 384 31.53 -14.73 1.96
C ASP A 384 30.05 -15.18 2.00
N GLY A 385 29.78 -16.37 2.53
CA GLY A 385 28.43 -16.87 2.69
C GLY A 385 27.62 -16.04 3.69
N GLN A 386 28.20 -15.68 4.83
CA GLN A 386 27.60 -14.79 5.82
C GLN A 386 27.29 -13.42 5.22
N HIS A 387 28.23 -12.82 4.50
CA HIS A 387 28.05 -11.52 3.84
C HIS A 387 26.91 -11.54 2.80
N ASN A 388 26.84 -12.58 1.98
CA ASN A 388 25.78 -12.74 0.99
C ASN A 388 24.41 -12.88 1.65
N ILE A 389 24.27 -13.72 2.69
CA ILE A 389 23.03 -13.88 3.44
C ILE A 389 22.58 -12.55 4.06
N LEU A 390 23.50 -11.83 4.71
CA LEU A 390 23.19 -10.55 5.35
C LEU A 390 22.73 -9.49 4.34
N ASN A 391 23.43 -9.36 3.21
CA ASN A 391 23.06 -8.39 2.18
C ASN A 391 21.66 -8.65 1.61
N GLU A 392 21.34 -9.91 1.32
CA GLU A 392 20.02 -10.27 0.80
C GLU A 392 18.92 -10.06 1.83
N MET A 393 19.17 -10.39 3.10
CA MET A 393 18.21 -10.16 4.18
C MET A 393 18.01 -8.66 4.47
N PHE A 394 19.08 -7.87 4.47
CA PHE A 394 18.99 -6.43 4.73
C PHE A 394 18.20 -5.69 3.65
N SER A 395 18.26 -6.10 2.39
CA SER A 395 17.48 -5.49 1.32
C SER A 395 15.97 -5.49 1.62
N ILE A 396 15.50 -6.50 2.32
CA ILE A 396 14.08 -6.70 2.66
C ILE A 396 13.74 -6.13 4.04
N LEU A 397 14.53 -6.52 5.07
CA LEU A 397 14.28 -6.09 6.45
C LEU A 397 14.29 -4.58 6.61
N LEU A 398 15.21 -3.91 5.91
CA LEU A 398 15.33 -2.45 5.96
C LEU A 398 14.25 -1.74 5.15
N GLY A 399 13.68 -2.40 4.15
CA GLY A 399 12.58 -1.86 3.34
C GLY A 399 11.20 -1.89 4.02
N GLN A 400 11.03 -2.71 5.08
CA GLN A 400 9.73 -2.87 5.74
C GLN A 400 9.44 -1.84 6.84
N GLY A 401 10.46 -1.14 7.36
CA GLY A 401 10.30 -0.10 8.39
C GLY A 401 9.85 -0.61 9.78
N ASP A 402 9.64 -1.90 9.97
CA ASP A 402 9.22 -2.51 11.25
C ASP A 402 10.43 -2.81 12.14
N THR A 403 10.66 -1.94 13.11
CA THR A 403 11.77 -2.06 14.07
C THR A 403 11.68 -3.32 14.93
N PHE A 404 10.48 -3.76 15.32
CA PHE A 404 10.29 -4.95 16.13
C PHE A 404 10.67 -6.21 15.33
N GLN A 405 10.16 -6.31 14.11
CA GLN A 405 10.47 -7.42 13.21
C GLN A 405 11.97 -7.47 12.89
N PHE A 406 12.58 -6.31 12.57
CA PHE A 406 14.01 -6.20 12.36
C PHE A 406 14.83 -6.75 13.53
N ASN A 407 14.54 -6.28 14.76
CA ASN A 407 15.25 -6.71 15.97
C ASN A 407 15.07 -8.22 16.25
N SER A 408 13.89 -8.75 16.03
CA SER A 408 13.61 -10.19 16.18
C SER A 408 14.41 -11.00 15.17
N PHE A 409 14.51 -10.54 13.93
CA PHE A 409 15.26 -11.21 12.87
C PHE A 409 16.77 -11.16 13.08
N ILE A 410 17.34 -10.04 13.56
CA ILE A 410 18.76 -9.97 13.95
C ILE A 410 19.11 -11.09 14.93
N LYS A 411 18.30 -11.29 15.97
CA LYS A 411 18.51 -12.39 16.94
C LYS A 411 18.44 -13.77 16.29
N LYS A 412 17.52 -13.95 15.34
CA LYS A 412 17.37 -15.21 14.61
C LYS A 412 18.58 -15.49 13.72
N MET A 413 19.04 -14.48 12.96
CA MET A 413 20.25 -14.58 12.13
C MET A 413 21.49 -14.85 12.95
N ALA A 414 21.69 -14.12 14.06
CA ALA A 414 22.83 -14.30 14.97
C ALA A 414 22.93 -15.75 15.46
N ARG A 415 21.83 -16.34 15.90
CA ARG A 415 21.79 -17.73 16.35
C ARG A 415 22.07 -18.73 15.22
N ALA A 416 21.42 -18.56 14.07
CA ALA A 416 21.54 -19.49 12.96
C ALA A 416 22.91 -19.47 12.27
N MET A 417 23.58 -18.31 12.26
CA MET A 417 24.88 -18.10 11.61
C MET A 417 26.06 -18.09 12.62
N HIS A 418 25.76 -18.29 13.90
CA HIS A 418 26.76 -18.22 14.98
C HIS A 418 27.58 -16.92 15.01
N MET A 419 26.88 -15.77 14.76
CA MET A 419 27.47 -14.44 14.74
C MET A 419 27.02 -13.61 15.95
N ASP A 420 27.80 -12.60 16.30
CA ASP A 420 27.40 -11.60 17.30
C ASP A 420 26.32 -10.67 16.78
N GLU A 421 25.28 -10.39 17.60
CA GLU A 421 24.17 -9.50 17.22
C GLU A 421 24.65 -8.07 16.91
N GLY A 422 25.65 -7.56 17.66
CA GLY A 422 26.24 -6.24 17.45
C GLY A 422 26.93 -6.13 16.09
N MET A 423 27.62 -7.19 15.68
CA MET A 423 28.27 -7.28 14.38
C MET A 423 27.25 -7.20 13.24
N ILE A 424 26.16 -7.99 13.32
CA ILE A 424 25.09 -7.96 12.31
C ILE A 424 24.42 -6.57 12.25
N ARG A 425 24.21 -5.92 13.40
CA ARG A 425 23.67 -4.54 13.45
C ARG A 425 24.59 -3.53 12.80
N SER A 426 25.89 -3.65 13.05
CA SER A 426 26.91 -2.78 12.44
C SER A 426 26.91 -2.92 10.92
N GLU A 427 26.86 -4.16 10.40
CA GLU A 427 26.75 -4.42 8.96
C GLU A 427 25.45 -3.87 8.37
N ALA A 428 24.33 -3.99 9.07
CA ALA A 428 23.05 -3.42 8.64
C ALA A 428 23.12 -1.87 8.52
N LEU A 429 23.83 -1.20 9.44
CA LEU A 429 24.08 0.24 9.37
C LEU A 429 24.94 0.62 8.15
N VAL A 430 25.99 -0.15 7.88
CA VAL A 430 26.87 0.05 6.71
C VAL A 430 26.05 -0.14 5.43
N TYR A 431 25.26 -1.21 5.36
CA TYR A 431 24.37 -1.50 4.23
C TYR A 431 23.37 -0.34 3.98
N SER A 432 22.72 0.13 5.04
CA SER A 432 21.75 1.23 4.98
C SER A 432 22.38 2.52 4.44
N ARG A 433 23.57 2.90 4.91
CA ARG A 433 24.32 4.07 4.43
C ARG A 433 24.72 3.95 2.95
N LYS A 434 25.20 2.76 2.54
CA LYS A 434 25.63 2.51 1.16
C LYS A 434 24.48 2.57 0.15
N ASN A 435 23.29 2.11 0.55
CA ASN A 435 22.14 1.98 -0.35
C ASN A 435 21.11 3.12 -0.20
N HIS A 436 21.44 4.23 0.49
CA HIS A 436 20.55 5.37 0.74
C HIS A 436 19.16 4.96 1.28
N SER A 437 19.08 3.79 1.90
CA SER A 437 17.87 3.32 2.55
C SER A 437 17.68 4.12 3.82
N ARG A 438 16.66 4.97 3.90
CA ARG A 438 16.26 5.63 5.14
C ARG A 438 15.68 4.57 6.08
N VAL A 439 16.53 4.00 6.90
CA VAL A 439 16.08 3.05 7.91
C VAL A 439 16.33 3.64 9.28
N TYR A 440 15.27 3.76 10.05
CA TYR A 440 15.32 3.95 11.49
C TYR A 440 15.83 2.65 12.16
N ILE A 441 17.13 2.43 12.10
CA ILE A 441 17.74 1.53 13.05
C ILE A 441 17.87 2.34 14.33
N SER A 442 16.94 2.14 15.27
CA SER A 442 17.14 2.66 16.62
C SER A 442 18.48 2.10 17.11
N GLN A 443 19.44 2.98 17.38
CA GLN A 443 20.74 2.63 17.95
C GLN A 443 20.54 2.13 19.39
N ASN A 444 19.95 0.97 19.55
CA ASN A 444 20.01 0.22 20.80
C ASN A 444 21.14 -0.80 20.69
N VAL A 445 22.37 -0.32 20.68
CA VAL A 445 23.50 -1.09 21.16
C VAL A 445 23.33 -1.13 22.68
N PRO A 446 23.27 -2.28 23.34
CA PRO A 446 23.44 -2.33 24.77
C PRO A 446 24.93 -2.12 25.07
N SER A 447 25.42 -0.91 25.10
CA SER A 447 26.42 -0.53 26.05
C SER A 447 25.68 -0.46 27.39
N GLU A 448 26.26 -1.05 28.42
CA GLU A 448 25.82 -0.84 29.80
C GLU A 448 25.42 0.62 30.00
N ALA A 449 24.16 0.85 30.50
CA ALA A 449 23.45 2.12 30.57
C ALA A 449 22.85 2.63 29.23
N ALA A 450 21.81 1.93 28.72
CA ALA A 450 20.78 2.56 27.92
C ALA A 450 19.94 3.46 28.86
N THR A 451 20.39 4.67 29.08
CA THR A 451 19.49 5.74 29.46
C THR A 451 18.51 5.93 28.31
N ILE A 452 17.25 5.52 28.49
CA ILE A 452 16.11 6.15 27.84
C ILE A 452 16.47 7.63 27.83
N ASP A 453 16.47 8.29 26.68
CA ASP A 453 16.71 9.74 26.59
C ASP A 453 15.56 10.44 27.34
N ASN A 454 15.57 10.29 28.65
CA ASN A 454 14.77 10.98 29.64
C ASN A 454 15.39 12.37 29.88
N ASN A 455 16.02 12.95 28.83
CA ASN A 455 16.39 14.34 28.93
C ASN A 455 15.07 15.13 29.02
N PRO A 456 14.72 15.61 30.21
CA PRO A 456 13.47 16.34 30.43
C PRO A 456 13.38 17.56 29.50
N ASP A 457 14.52 18.10 29.05
CA ASP A 457 14.61 19.23 28.13
C ASP A 457 14.12 18.85 26.72
N LYS A 458 14.57 17.71 26.16
CA LYS A 458 14.10 17.26 24.84
C LYS A 458 12.62 16.86 24.83
N LYS A 459 12.13 16.24 25.90
CA LYS A 459 10.71 15.92 26.04
C LYS A 459 9.88 17.19 26.11
N ARG A 460 10.36 18.19 26.86
CA ARG A 460 9.73 19.50 26.96
C ARG A 460 9.74 20.22 25.61
N GLN A 461 10.86 20.18 24.88
CA GLN A 461 11.00 20.76 23.55
C GLN A 461 9.95 20.20 22.58
N LYS A 462 9.86 18.88 22.44
CA LYS A 462 8.86 18.21 21.57
C LYS A 462 7.42 18.54 21.96
N MET A 463 7.16 18.76 23.26
CA MET A 463 5.84 19.14 23.73
C MET A 463 5.48 20.58 23.35
N LEU A 464 6.44 21.51 23.45
CA LEU A 464 6.28 22.91 23.03
C LEU A 464 6.08 23.00 21.50
N GLU A 465 6.87 22.27 20.73
CA GLU A 465 6.75 22.17 19.26
C GLU A 465 5.36 21.68 18.84
N ALA A 466 4.90 20.58 19.46
CA ALA A 466 3.59 20.02 19.18
C ALA A 466 2.45 21.01 19.55
N GLY A 467 2.59 21.72 20.66
CA GLY A 467 1.60 22.74 21.09
C GLY A 467 1.53 23.91 20.11
N LEU A 468 2.67 24.44 19.69
CA LEU A 468 2.75 25.54 18.72
C LEU A 468 2.13 25.14 17.36
N LEU A 469 2.50 23.97 16.83
CA LEU A 469 1.95 23.48 15.57
C LEU A 469 0.45 23.19 15.67
N ASN A 470 0.00 22.63 16.79
CA ASN A 470 -1.42 22.42 17.08
C ASN A 470 -2.19 23.77 17.07
N TYR A 471 -1.63 24.81 17.67
CA TYR A 471 -2.21 26.16 17.62
C TYR A 471 -2.34 26.63 16.16
N CYS A 472 -1.25 26.62 15.38
CA CYS A 472 -1.28 27.07 14.00
C CYS A 472 -2.33 26.32 13.16
N ILE A 473 -2.42 25.00 13.33
CA ILE A 473 -3.35 24.15 12.59
C ILE A 473 -4.81 24.42 12.98
N ASN A 474 -5.11 24.52 14.28
CA ASN A 474 -6.49 24.64 14.76
C ASN A 474 -7.06 26.05 14.58
N TYR A 475 -6.22 27.08 14.65
CA TYR A 475 -6.67 28.48 14.49
C TYR A 475 -6.43 29.03 13.09
N HIS A 476 -5.82 28.24 12.19
CA HIS A 476 -5.47 28.64 10.82
C HIS A 476 -4.74 29.98 10.75
N SER A 477 -3.90 30.25 11.74
CA SER A 477 -3.16 31.51 11.89
C SER A 477 -1.81 31.30 12.52
N PHE A 478 -0.86 32.20 12.19
CA PHE A 478 0.44 32.22 12.84
C PHE A 478 0.37 33.07 14.08
N PRO A 479 0.96 32.63 15.21
CA PRO A 479 1.08 33.45 16.40
C PRO A 479 2.08 34.60 16.20
N GLU A 480 1.95 35.66 16.97
CA GLU A 480 2.94 36.74 17.00
C GLU A 480 4.33 36.19 17.35
N GLY A 481 5.33 36.52 16.56
CA GLY A 481 6.71 36.06 16.73
C GLY A 481 7.04 34.76 16.02
N TRP A 482 6.14 34.22 15.19
CA TRP A 482 6.41 33.04 14.37
C TRP A 482 7.68 33.22 13.52
N GLU A 483 7.91 34.40 12.95
CA GLU A 483 9.08 34.74 12.12
C GLU A 483 10.41 34.62 12.90
N GLU A 484 10.36 34.69 14.23
CA GLU A 484 11.53 34.50 15.10
C GLU A 484 12.03 33.06 15.14
N LEU A 485 11.25 32.11 14.54
CA LEU A 485 11.55 30.70 14.44
C LEU A 485 11.96 30.27 13.02
N ASP A 486 12.26 31.20 12.12
CA ASP A 486 12.63 30.87 10.72
C ASP A 486 13.87 29.97 10.62
N ASP A 487 14.84 30.17 11.51
CA ASP A 487 16.06 29.37 11.61
C ASP A 487 15.97 28.24 12.67
N TYR A 488 14.82 28.05 13.29
CA TYR A 488 14.61 27.01 14.29
C TYR A 488 14.39 25.66 13.62
N HIS A 489 15.15 24.64 14.03
CA HIS A 489 14.97 23.27 13.63
C HIS A 489 14.21 22.49 14.71
N PHE A 490 13.08 21.92 14.33
CA PHE A 490 12.24 21.13 15.25
C PHE A 490 12.94 19.82 15.60
N ALA A 491 12.89 19.43 16.86
CA ALA A 491 13.54 18.20 17.36
C ALA A 491 12.86 16.91 16.93
N ASP A 492 11.66 17.00 16.37
CA ASP A 492 10.92 15.89 15.79
C ASP A 492 10.79 16.09 14.29
N ASP A 493 11.26 15.11 13.49
CA ASP A 493 11.27 15.17 12.01
C ASP A 493 9.88 15.43 11.40
N PHE A 494 8.82 14.92 12.05
CA PHE A 494 7.45 15.17 11.60
C PHE A 494 7.02 16.62 11.91
N HIS A 495 7.39 17.14 13.09
CA HIS A 495 7.13 18.54 13.44
C HIS A 495 7.85 19.48 12.47
N GLU A 496 9.10 19.17 12.09
CA GLU A 496 9.86 19.94 11.08
C GLU A 496 9.15 19.94 9.73
N LYS A 497 8.69 18.77 9.23
CA LYS A 497 7.92 18.70 7.99
C LYS A 497 6.66 19.56 8.01
N VAL A 498 5.91 19.51 9.10
CA VAL A 498 4.69 20.32 9.25
C VAL A 498 5.03 21.80 9.30
N ALA A 499 6.08 22.18 10.05
CA ALA A 499 6.56 23.56 10.14
C ALA A 499 7.02 24.09 8.76
N ASP A 500 7.72 23.29 7.98
CA ASP A 500 8.17 23.68 6.64
C ASP A 500 7.00 23.91 5.67
N ILE A 501 5.98 23.04 5.72
CA ILE A 501 4.74 23.26 4.95
C ILE A 501 4.08 24.57 5.37
N LEU A 502 3.97 24.84 6.66
CA LEU A 502 3.38 26.07 7.18
C LEU A 502 4.20 27.32 6.77
N ARG A 503 5.54 27.25 6.85
CA ARG A 503 6.45 28.32 6.40
C ARG A 503 6.26 28.61 4.91
N GLU A 504 6.14 27.56 4.09
CA GLU A 504 5.95 27.69 2.65
C GLU A 504 4.59 28.34 2.30
N LEU A 505 3.51 27.90 2.96
CA LEU A 505 2.17 28.46 2.79
C LEU A 505 2.14 29.95 3.22
N SER A 506 2.82 30.28 4.32
CA SER A 506 2.98 31.67 4.79
C SER A 506 3.68 32.55 3.75
N ARG A 507 4.82 32.10 3.24
CA ARG A 507 5.60 32.84 2.22
C ARG A 507 4.82 33.07 0.92
N LYS A 508 3.91 32.15 0.58
CA LYS A 508 3.04 32.27 -0.60
C LYS A 508 1.81 33.13 -0.37
N GLY A 509 1.56 33.60 0.86
CA GLY A 509 0.37 34.34 1.24
C GLY A 509 -0.92 33.56 1.09
N ILE A 510 -0.85 32.23 1.14
CA ILE A 510 -2.00 31.33 1.00
C ILE A 510 -2.56 31.09 2.39
N SER A 511 -3.86 31.37 2.57
CA SER A 511 -4.60 30.95 3.75
C SER A 511 -4.56 29.42 3.83
N PHE A 512 -3.91 28.87 4.87
CA PHE A 512 -3.80 27.43 4.99
C PHE A 512 -5.05 26.83 5.63
N SER A 513 -5.55 25.81 4.96
CA SER A 513 -6.58 24.91 5.47
C SER A 513 -5.94 23.56 5.76
N ASP A 514 -6.59 22.74 6.57
CA ASP A 514 -6.14 21.37 6.84
C ASP A 514 -5.85 20.59 5.55
N GLY A 515 -6.70 20.73 4.54
CA GLY A 515 -6.49 20.09 3.24
C GLY A 515 -5.22 20.56 2.54
N ALA A 516 -4.82 21.82 2.68
CA ALA A 516 -3.58 22.33 2.09
C ALA A 516 -2.34 21.75 2.77
N ILE A 517 -2.42 21.43 4.05
CA ILE A 517 -1.33 20.77 4.79
C ILE A 517 -1.31 19.27 4.44
N GLU A 518 -2.47 18.59 4.47
CA GLU A 518 -2.59 17.17 4.15
C GLU A 518 -2.11 16.83 2.72
N GLU A 519 -2.35 17.71 1.75
CA GLU A 519 -1.89 17.53 0.36
C GLU A 519 -0.36 17.53 0.21
N ASN A 520 0.34 18.17 1.12
CA ASN A 520 1.80 18.26 1.11
C ASN A 520 2.47 17.26 2.07
N LEU A 521 1.68 16.49 2.84
CA LEU A 521 2.18 15.43 3.70
C LEU A 521 2.22 14.08 2.99
N ALA A 522 3.20 13.25 3.35
CA ALA A 522 3.23 11.87 2.92
C ALA A 522 2.09 11.06 3.57
N GLU A 523 1.59 10.04 2.87
CA GLU A 523 0.49 9.18 3.34
C GLU A 523 0.77 8.57 4.75
N GLU A 524 2.04 8.30 5.06
CA GLU A 524 2.51 7.79 6.34
C GLU A 524 2.44 8.81 7.49
N ASP A 525 2.48 10.11 7.19
CA ASP A 525 2.46 11.19 8.17
C ASP A 525 1.03 11.67 8.51
N ILE A 526 0.02 11.25 7.75
CA ILE A 526 -1.39 11.66 7.95
C ILE A 526 -1.92 11.27 9.33
N SER A 527 -1.59 10.07 9.82
CA SER A 527 -2.00 9.63 11.16
C SER A 527 -1.38 10.49 12.27
N ARG A 528 -0.12 10.88 12.12
CA ARG A 528 0.58 11.76 13.07
C ARG A 528 0.04 13.19 13.01
N PHE A 529 -0.32 13.66 11.83
CA PHE A 529 -0.98 14.96 11.65
C PHE A 529 -2.34 14.99 12.34
N ALA A 530 -3.11 13.91 12.19
CA ALA A 530 -4.37 13.74 12.89
C ALA A 530 -4.22 13.75 14.42
N GLU A 531 -3.23 13.06 14.95
CA GLU A 531 -2.92 13.08 16.39
C GLU A 531 -2.57 14.49 16.86
N LEU A 532 -1.75 15.20 16.09
CA LEU A 532 -1.36 16.59 16.40
C LEU A 532 -2.57 17.52 16.47
N ARG A 533 -3.55 17.36 15.56
CA ARG A 533 -4.81 18.12 15.55
C ARG A 533 -5.73 17.84 16.74
N MET A 534 -5.72 16.61 17.24
CA MET A 534 -6.64 16.17 18.31
C MET A 534 -6.17 16.52 19.72
N LYS A 535 -4.91 16.96 19.89
CA LYS A 535 -4.44 17.44 21.19
C LYS A 535 -5.29 18.63 21.62
N GLU A 536 -5.87 18.55 22.81
CA GLU A 536 -6.62 19.66 23.40
C GLU A 536 -5.66 20.79 23.75
N ASP A 537 -6.05 22.02 23.42
CA ASP A 537 -5.37 23.22 23.86
C ASP A 537 -5.71 23.39 25.36
N GLU A 538 -4.83 22.92 26.23
CA GLU A 538 -5.09 22.94 27.69
C GLU A 538 -5.04 24.37 28.27
N HIS A 539 -4.51 25.36 27.55
CA HIS A 539 -4.24 26.68 28.06
C HIS A 539 -4.62 27.77 27.05
N GLY A 540 -5.65 28.53 27.36
CA GLY A 540 -6.07 29.72 26.57
C GLY A 540 -5.12 30.91 26.69
N LEU A 541 -3.79 30.72 26.64
CA LEU A 541 -2.75 31.73 26.84
C LEU A 541 -2.10 32.17 25.52
N VAL A 542 -1.38 33.29 25.58
CA VAL A 542 -0.76 33.95 24.44
C VAL A 542 0.35 33.06 23.85
N PRO A 543 0.25 32.59 22.62
CA PRO A 543 1.17 31.61 22.04
C PRO A 543 2.65 32.00 22.03
N LYS A 544 2.94 33.31 21.99
CA LYS A 544 4.31 33.84 21.99
C LYS A 544 5.04 33.51 23.30
N GLU A 545 4.38 33.74 24.43
CA GLU A 545 4.98 33.54 25.75
C GLU A 545 5.03 32.05 26.12
N GLU A 546 4.05 31.27 25.67
CA GLU A 546 3.92 29.89 26.02
C GLU A 546 4.81 28.97 25.17
N TYR A 547 4.95 29.24 23.86
CA TYR A 547 5.66 28.37 22.93
C TYR A 547 6.91 29.02 22.35
N ILE A 548 6.81 30.20 21.76
CA ILE A 548 7.89 30.81 20.95
C ILE A 548 9.09 31.20 21.83
N ILE A 549 8.87 31.92 22.92
CA ILE A 549 9.97 32.33 23.81
C ILE A 549 10.70 31.11 24.42
N PRO A 550 10.01 30.09 24.97
CA PRO A 550 10.68 28.89 25.45
C PRO A 550 11.44 28.11 24.37
N MET A 551 10.88 27.99 23.18
CA MET A 551 11.55 27.31 22.04
C MET A 551 12.80 28.06 21.61
N LYS A 552 12.73 29.36 21.42
CA LYS A 552 13.87 30.22 21.10
C LYS A 552 14.97 30.14 22.16
N LYS A 553 14.58 30.08 23.43
CA LYS A 553 15.54 29.90 24.53
C LYS A 553 16.26 28.58 24.50
N ILE A 554 15.56 27.47 24.18
CA ILE A 554 16.16 26.15 24.02
C ILE A 554 17.15 26.18 22.86
N PHE A 555 16.78 26.72 21.71
CA PHE A 555 17.61 26.85 20.53
C PHE A 555 18.91 27.62 20.82
N LEU A 556 18.82 28.79 21.39
CA LEU A 556 19.99 29.59 21.74
C LEU A 556 20.89 28.90 22.79
N GLN A 557 20.33 28.09 23.68
CA GLN A 557 21.11 27.30 24.63
C GLN A 557 21.87 26.16 23.96
N GLU A 558 21.30 25.53 22.96
CA GLU A 558 21.98 24.51 22.16
C GLU A 558 23.11 25.10 21.32
N GLU A 559 22.87 26.23 20.65
CA GLU A 559 23.91 26.95 19.94
C GLU A 559 25.05 27.37 20.88
N TYR A 560 24.73 27.91 22.03
CA TYR A 560 25.73 28.28 23.03
C TYR A 560 26.62 27.06 23.43
N ARG A 561 26.01 25.91 23.67
CA ARG A 561 26.74 24.65 24.01
C ARG A 561 27.65 24.22 22.86
N MET A 562 27.13 24.26 21.63
CA MET A 562 27.86 23.87 20.42
C MET A 562 29.09 24.77 20.21
N HIS A 563 28.89 26.08 20.26
CA HIS A 563 29.98 27.07 20.10
C HIS A 563 30.98 27.03 21.23
N THR A 564 30.55 26.76 22.47
CA THR A 564 31.45 26.55 23.61
C THR A 564 32.35 25.33 23.40
N LYS A 565 31.79 24.21 22.94
CA LYS A 565 32.57 23.01 22.61
C LYS A 565 33.58 23.27 21.49
N ARG A 566 33.14 23.96 20.43
CA ARG A 566 33.98 24.30 19.28
C ARG A 566 35.11 25.25 19.66
N ALA A 567 34.84 26.23 20.52
CA ALA A 567 35.87 27.12 21.05
C ALA A 567 36.94 26.34 21.85
N GLN A 568 36.53 25.34 22.64
CA GLN A 568 37.47 24.47 23.37
C GLN A 568 38.35 23.63 22.43
N GLU A 569 37.75 23.05 21.40
CA GLU A 569 38.47 22.23 20.39
C GLU A 569 39.46 23.08 19.59
N LEU A 570 39.12 24.33 19.25
CA LEU A 570 39.96 25.24 18.48
C LEU A 570 41.06 25.95 19.31
N MET A 571 40.95 25.97 20.64
CA MET A 571 41.94 26.60 21.50
C MET A 571 43.39 26.14 21.24
N VAL A 572 43.55 24.86 20.88
CA VAL A 572 44.85 24.25 20.64
C VAL A 572 45.29 24.34 19.16
N THR A 573 44.32 24.33 18.24
CA THR A 573 44.57 24.23 16.79
C THR A 573 44.52 25.58 16.06
N ASP A 574 43.66 26.51 16.45
CA ASP A 574 43.46 27.83 15.83
C ASP A 574 42.94 28.84 16.87
N PRO A 575 43.85 29.49 17.64
CA PRO A 575 43.45 30.42 18.71
C PRO A 575 42.67 31.67 18.26
N GLU A 576 42.83 32.10 17.00
CA GLU A 576 42.05 33.23 16.48
C GLU A 576 40.58 32.86 16.28
N LYS A 577 40.33 31.74 15.63
CA LYS A 577 38.97 31.22 15.49
C LYS A 577 38.33 30.83 16.82
N ALA A 578 39.12 30.33 17.77
CA ALA A 578 38.62 30.07 19.14
C ALA A 578 38.10 31.32 19.80
N ARG A 579 38.76 32.49 19.58
CA ARG A 579 38.34 33.79 20.11
C ARG A 579 37.02 34.29 19.49
N ASP A 580 36.85 34.07 18.19
CA ASP A 580 35.58 34.40 17.49
C ASP A 580 34.41 33.59 18.03
N GLU A 581 34.59 32.28 18.25
CA GLU A 581 33.61 31.41 18.85
C GLU A 581 33.28 31.84 20.30
N GLN A 582 34.26 32.29 21.08
CA GLN A 582 34.03 32.81 22.44
C GLN A 582 33.22 34.12 22.41
N LEU A 583 33.48 35.02 21.46
CA LEU A 583 32.69 36.25 21.30
C LEU A 583 31.25 35.94 20.94
N LEU A 584 31.01 34.94 20.11
CA LEU A 584 29.67 34.47 19.78
C LEU A 584 28.96 33.88 21.02
N CYS A 585 29.65 33.09 21.84
CA CYS A 585 29.12 32.60 23.10
C CYS A 585 28.67 33.74 24.05
N ILE A 586 29.46 34.83 24.13
CA ILE A 586 29.09 35.97 24.94
C ILE A 586 27.82 36.65 24.40
N ARG A 587 27.65 36.74 23.09
CA ARG A 587 26.44 37.30 22.47
C ARG A 587 25.23 36.45 22.77
N LEU A 588 25.29 35.12 22.51
CA LEU A 588 24.23 34.16 22.79
C LEU A 588 23.82 34.16 24.26
N SER A 589 24.77 34.23 25.18
CA SER A 589 24.48 34.32 26.62
C SER A 589 23.66 35.56 26.98
N ARG A 590 23.95 36.72 26.35
CA ARG A 590 23.18 37.94 26.57
C ARG A 590 21.75 37.84 26.03
N GLU A 591 21.57 37.24 24.88
CA GLU A 591 20.25 36.99 24.28
C GLU A 591 19.41 36.05 25.14
N ILE A 592 19.99 34.96 25.63
CA ILE A 592 19.33 34.02 26.56
C ILE A 592 18.88 34.73 27.83
N MET A 593 19.71 35.62 28.38
CA MET A 593 19.35 36.40 29.57
C MET A 593 18.25 37.41 29.30
N ALA A 594 18.20 38.00 28.11
CA ALA A 594 17.14 38.92 27.73
C ALA A 594 15.77 38.25 27.65
N LEU A 595 15.70 37.02 27.08
CA LEU A 595 14.49 36.20 27.01
C LEU A 595 14.01 35.66 28.38
N GLY A 596 14.86 35.70 29.39
CA GLY A 596 14.48 35.30 30.77
C GLY A 596 13.91 36.42 31.62
N LYS A 597 13.84 37.65 31.09
CA LYS A 597 13.29 38.84 31.78
C LYS A 597 11.95 39.30 31.18
N ALA A 598 11.55 38.74 30.04
CA ALA A 598 10.22 38.90 29.45
C ALA A 598 9.34 37.74 29.89
#